data_2ce6b1a8ecc3dc99ec091a6f912f797c
#
_entry.id   2ce6b1a8ecc3dc99ec091a6f912f797c
#
_cell.length_a   1.000
_cell.length_b   1.000
_cell.length_c   1.000
_cell.angle_alpha   90.00
_cell.angle_beta   90.00
_cell.angle_gamma   90.00
#
_symmetry.space_group_name_H-M   'P 1'
#
loop_
_entity.id
_entity.type
_entity.pdbx_description
1 polymer ?
#
loop_
_entity_poly.entity_id
_entity_poly.type
_entity_poly.pdbx_seq_one_letter_code
_entity_poly.pdbx_strand_id
1 'polypeptide(L)'
;MSNLLEIRNVTKVYQRGLLSAHAKVALKEFNLILPENDPSILTVAGESGSGKTTLAMLVLGFITPTTGEILYRGKNITTLRGAERMAYRREVQAVFQDPFAVFNPFYTVDHLLTVPIKQFKLAKSGKDARNKMDEALTAVGLRPEDVLGRFPHQLSGGQRQRINVARALLLKPKLLIADEPVSMVDASLRANILESLKNLHRDHGVTIIYITHDLTTAYHVADTITVLYRGDVVEKGDVETVIRNPQHAYTRLLVDSIPWPNLDQKWGQHSVRSKESQAEFKANAPTP
;
A
#
# COMPACT_ATOMS: atom_id res chain seq x y z
N MET A 1 20.91 -4.24 -14.94
CA MET A 1 20.23 -3.24 -14.08
C MET A 1 19.94 -3.92 -12.76
N SER A 2 20.19 -3.26 -11.62
CA SER A 2 19.87 -3.81 -10.29
C SER A 2 18.39 -3.63 -10.02
N ASN A 3 17.74 -4.66 -9.44
CA ASN A 3 16.35 -4.62 -9.02
C ASN A 3 16.28 -4.28 -7.53
N LEU A 4 15.41 -3.33 -7.17
CA LEU A 4 15.13 -3.01 -5.79
C LEU A 4 14.38 -4.16 -5.10
N LEU A 5 13.30 -4.64 -5.76
CA LEU A 5 12.49 -5.75 -5.29
C LEU A 5 12.20 -6.70 -6.44
N GLU A 6 12.36 -8.00 -6.21
CA GLU A 6 11.92 -9.05 -7.11
C GLU A 6 11.06 -10.05 -6.34
N ILE A 7 9.90 -10.35 -6.86
CA ILE A 7 9.01 -11.40 -6.37
C ILE A 7 8.95 -12.45 -7.47
N ARG A 8 9.37 -13.69 -7.17
CA ARG A 8 9.50 -14.76 -8.14
C ARG A 8 8.59 -15.92 -7.77
N ASN A 9 7.54 -16.14 -8.58
CA ASN A 9 6.59 -17.26 -8.45
C ASN A 9 6.07 -17.46 -7.03
N VAL A 10 5.77 -16.37 -6.32
CA VAL A 10 5.37 -16.42 -4.92
C VAL A 10 3.92 -16.89 -4.81
N THR A 11 3.75 -18.00 -4.09
CA THR A 11 2.44 -18.52 -3.68
C THR A 11 2.33 -18.47 -2.15
N LYS A 12 1.16 -18.06 -1.65
CA LYS A 12 0.82 -18.13 -0.23
C LYS A 12 -0.48 -18.87 -0.01
N VAL A 13 -0.37 -19.96 0.76
CA VAL A 13 -1.50 -20.78 1.18
C VAL A 13 -1.66 -20.66 2.70
N TYR A 14 -2.86 -20.40 3.15
CA TYR A 14 -3.23 -20.46 4.57
C TYR A 14 -3.97 -21.77 4.84
N GLN A 15 -3.45 -22.57 5.78
CA GLN A 15 -4.12 -23.76 6.27
C GLN A 15 -4.87 -23.45 7.57
N ARG A 16 -6.14 -23.80 7.64
CA ARG A 16 -6.93 -23.70 8.87
C ARG A 16 -6.87 -25.04 9.63
N GLY A 17 -5.97 -25.11 10.65
CA GLY A 17 -5.87 -26.26 11.56
C GLY A 17 -5.22 -27.51 10.97
N LEU A 18 -4.75 -28.42 11.86
CA LEU A 18 -4.07 -29.68 11.49
C LEU A 18 -4.96 -30.72 10.77
N LEU A 19 -6.29 -30.54 10.80
CA LEU A 19 -7.27 -31.52 10.27
C LEU A 19 -8.24 -30.89 9.25
N SER A 20 -8.08 -29.63 8.83
CA SER A 20 -9.02 -29.03 7.89
C SER A 20 -8.58 -29.23 6.44
N ALA A 21 -9.47 -29.85 5.67
CA ALA A 21 -9.34 -30.04 4.22
C ALA A 21 -9.40 -28.70 3.40
N HIS A 22 -9.53 -27.56 4.06
CA HIS A 22 -9.71 -26.27 3.39
C HIS A 22 -8.45 -25.40 3.48
N ALA A 23 -7.55 -25.59 2.52
CA ALA A 23 -6.45 -24.67 2.27
C ALA A 23 -6.97 -23.48 1.45
N LYS A 24 -6.78 -22.23 1.93
CA LYS A 24 -7.10 -21.02 1.16
C LYS A 24 -5.84 -20.51 0.48
N VAL A 25 -5.80 -20.56 -0.84
CA VAL A 25 -4.76 -19.88 -1.63
C VAL A 25 -5.07 -18.37 -1.59
N ALA A 26 -4.16 -17.61 -1.00
CA ALA A 26 -4.32 -16.16 -0.86
C ALA A 26 -3.56 -15.40 -1.95
N LEU A 27 -2.49 -15.98 -2.50
CA LEU A 27 -1.72 -15.46 -3.60
C LEU A 27 -1.14 -16.63 -4.38
N LYS A 28 -1.20 -16.58 -5.72
CA LYS A 28 -0.79 -17.68 -6.59
C LYS A 28 0.22 -17.20 -7.63
N GLU A 29 1.40 -17.80 -7.63
CA GLU A 29 2.47 -17.58 -8.61
C GLU A 29 2.73 -16.11 -8.96
N PHE A 30 2.65 -15.24 -7.95
CA PHE A 30 2.78 -13.81 -8.14
C PHE A 30 4.21 -13.43 -8.52
N ASN A 31 4.33 -12.63 -9.56
CA ASN A 31 5.61 -12.14 -10.08
C ASN A 31 5.61 -10.63 -10.19
N LEU A 32 6.67 -9.98 -9.69
CA LEU A 32 6.86 -8.53 -9.74
C LEU A 32 8.34 -8.20 -9.77
N ILE A 33 8.72 -7.21 -10.59
CA ILE A 33 10.06 -6.62 -10.60
C ILE A 33 9.90 -5.11 -10.47
N LEU A 34 10.59 -4.54 -9.48
CA LEU A 34 10.69 -3.10 -9.27
C LEU A 34 12.18 -2.71 -9.44
N PRO A 35 12.54 -1.93 -10.47
CA PRO A 35 13.91 -1.48 -10.69
C PRO A 35 14.41 -0.57 -9.57
N GLU A 36 15.71 -0.58 -9.28
CA GLU A 36 16.30 0.28 -8.25
C GLU A 36 16.50 1.73 -8.75
N ASN A 37 16.84 1.89 -10.02
CA ASN A 37 17.19 3.19 -10.61
C ASN A 37 16.03 3.86 -11.37
N ASP A 38 14.85 3.24 -11.34
CA ASP A 38 13.63 3.75 -11.97
C ASP A 38 12.48 3.63 -10.98
N PRO A 39 12.42 4.52 -9.96
CA PRO A 39 11.34 4.54 -9.00
C PRO A 39 10.00 4.73 -9.70
N SER A 40 8.98 4.04 -9.22
CA SER A 40 7.62 4.14 -9.78
C SER A 40 6.57 3.93 -8.68
N ILE A 41 5.34 4.34 -8.98
CA ILE A 41 4.17 4.03 -8.15
C ILE A 41 3.39 2.91 -8.83
N LEU A 42 3.49 1.70 -8.26
CA LEU A 42 2.68 0.55 -8.69
C LEU A 42 1.44 0.44 -7.84
N THR A 43 0.26 0.45 -8.45
CA THR A 43 -0.97 0.07 -7.75
C THR A 43 -1.22 -1.42 -7.82
N VAL A 44 -1.63 -1.99 -6.68
CA VAL A 44 -2.21 -3.35 -6.59
C VAL A 44 -3.68 -3.20 -6.22
N ALA A 45 -4.56 -3.45 -7.20
CA ALA A 45 -6.00 -3.26 -7.06
C ALA A 45 -6.76 -4.59 -6.98
N GLY A 46 -7.98 -4.56 -6.42
CA GLY A 46 -8.88 -5.72 -6.34
C GLY A 46 -9.80 -5.67 -5.12
N GLU A 47 -10.80 -6.55 -5.08
CA GLU A 47 -11.74 -6.65 -3.95
C GLU A 47 -11.09 -7.07 -2.64
N SER A 48 -11.82 -6.91 -1.53
CA SER A 48 -11.43 -7.46 -0.23
C SER A 48 -11.23 -8.98 -0.33
N GLY A 49 -10.11 -9.46 0.20
CA GLY A 49 -9.76 -10.89 0.14
C GLY A 49 -9.09 -11.35 -1.16
N SER A 50 -8.80 -10.48 -2.13
CA SER A 50 -8.11 -10.83 -3.37
C SER A 50 -6.61 -11.17 -3.20
N GLY A 51 -6.02 -10.91 -2.02
CA GLY A 51 -4.61 -11.21 -1.74
C GLY A 51 -3.70 -9.98 -1.50
N LYS A 52 -4.21 -8.76 -1.66
CA LYS A 52 -3.42 -7.51 -1.57
C LYS A 52 -2.68 -7.34 -0.24
N THR A 53 -3.38 -7.46 0.88
CA THR A 53 -2.75 -7.37 2.21
C THR A 53 -1.79 -8.53 2.47
N THR A 54 -2.07 -9.74 1.91
CA THR A 54 -1.12 -10.85 1.95
C THR A 54 0.18 -10.50 1.23
N LEU A 55 0.09 -9.87 0.05
CA LEU A 55 1.26 -9.38 -0.67
C LEU A 55 2.04 -8.36 0.16
N ALA A 56 1.35 -7.37 0.77
CA ALA A 56 1.98 -6.41 1.67
C ALA A 56 2.75 -7.09 2.81
N MET A 57 2.11 -8.03 3.51
CA MET A 57 2.71 -8.76 4.63
C MET A 57 3.91 -9.62 4.21
N LEU A 58 3.87 -10.21 3.01
CA LEU A 58 4.98 -10.97 2.42
C LEU A 58 6.17 -10.04 2.13
N VAL A 59 5.95 -8.91 1.45
CA VAL A 59 6.99 -7.93 1.13
C VAL A 59 7.56 -7.29 2.39
N LEU A 60 6.77 -7.05 3.43
CA LEU A 60 7.27 -6.54 4.72
C LEU A 60 8.03 -7.60 5.54
N GLY A 61 8.03 -8.86 5.10
CA GLY A 61 8.66 -9.96 5.81
C GLY A 61 7.99 -10.31 7.13
N PHE A 62 6.69 -10.00 7.29
CA PHE A 62 5.88 -10.40 8.46
C PHE A 62 5.42 -11.84 8.35
N ILE A 63 5.22 -12.33 7.13
CA ILE A 63 4.93 -13.72 6.82
C ILE A 63 5.87 -14.22 5.73
N THR A 64 6.08 -15.54 5.66
CA THR A 64 6.89 -16.18 4.63
C THR A 64 6.01 -16.75 3.51
N PRO A 65 6.48 -16.76 2.26
CA PRO A 65 5.79 -17.44 1.17
C PRO A 65 5.71 -18.96 1.43
N THR A 66 4.71 -19.62 0.85
CA THR A 66 4.63 -21.10 0.84
C THR A 66 5.58 -21.66 -0.20
N THR A 67 5.62 -21.05 -1.40
CA THR A 67 6.59 -21.34 -2.47
C THR A 67 7.05 -20.04 -3.12
N GLY A 68 8.15 -20.10 -3.88
CA GLY A 68 8.75 -18.92 -4.50
C GLY A 68 9.64 -18.14 -3.54
N GLU A 69 10.13 -17.01 -3.96
CA GLU A 69 11.06 -16.18 -3.19
C GLU A 69 10.83 -14.70 -3.43
N ILE A 70 11.21 -13.89 -2.43
CA ILE A 70 11.21 -12.44 -2.49
C ILE A 70 12.63 -11.97 -2.26
N LEU A 71 13.17 -11.25 -3.23
CA LEU A 71 14.52 -10.74 -3.20
C LEU A 71 14.50 -9.22 -3.08
N TYR A 72 15.27 -8.69 -2.17
CA TYR A 72 15.56 -7.27 -2.03
C TYR A 72 17.03 -7.04 -2.39
N ARG A 73 17.27 -6.29 -3.46
CA ARG A 73 18.62 -6.12 -4.05
C ARG A 73 19.35 -7.46 -4.22
N GLY A 74 18.64 -8.45 -4.76
CA GLY A 74 19.18 -9.78 -5.03
C GLY A 74 19.32 -10.69 -3.81
N LYS A 75 19.00 -10.23 -2.58
CA LYS A 75 19.06 -11.05 -1.36
C LYS A 75 17.67 -11.48 -0.92
N ASN A 76 17.49 -12.77 -0.63
CA ASN A 76 16.22 -13.29 -0.16
C ASN A 76 15.88 -12.73 1.23
N ILE A 77 14.73 -12.06 1.36
CA ILE A 77 14.32 -11.36 2.59
C ILE A 77 14.09 -12.30 3.77
N THR A 78 13.78 -13.57 3.51
CA THR A 78 13.55 -14.58 4.56
C THR A 78 14.85 -15.02 5.25
N THR A 79 15.98 -14.85 4.58
CA THR A 79 17.31 -15.24 5.08
C THR A 79 18.05 -14.09 5.76
N LEU A 80 17.59 -12.85 5.63
CA LEU A 80 18.23 -11.67 6.21
C LEU A 80 18.31 -11.79 7.74
N ARG A 81 19.48 -11.47 8.33
CA ARG A 81 19.71 -11.49 9.77
C ARG A 81 20.49 -10.24 10.22
N GLY A 82 20.46 -9.95 11.50
CA GLY A 82 21.27 -8.89 12.14
C GLY A 82 21.15 -7.55 11.41
N ALA A 83 22.30 -7.00 11.01
CA ALA A 83 22.40 -5.70 10.37
C ALA A 83 21.66 -5.61 9.01
N GLU A 84 21.69 -6.68 8.20
CA GLU A 84 20.99 -6.71 6.90
C GLU A 84 19.47 -6.63 7.09
N ARG A 85 18.93 -7.34 8.09
CA ARG A 85 17.51 -7.26 8.42
C ARG A 85 17.12 -5.89 8.94
N MET A 86 17.99 -5.24 9.70
CA MET A 86 17.76 -3.86 10.18
C MET A 86 17.81 -2.85 9.03
N ALA A 87 18.74 -3.01 8.08
CA ALA A 87 18.80 -2.17 6.88
C ALA A 87 17.52 -2.34 6.04
N TYR A 88 17.08 -3.58 5.80
CA TYR A 88 15.82 -3.87 5.10
C TYR A 88 14.64 -3.17 5.78
N ARG A 89 14.50 -3.30 7.11
CA ARG A 89 13.43 -2.66 7.87
C ARG A 89 13.49 -1.14 7.86
N ARG A 90 14.66 -0.54 7.65
CA ARG A 90 14.80 0.90 7.48
C ARG A 90 14.35 1.34 6.09
N GLU A 91 14.73 0.60 5.06
CA GLU A 91 14.53 0.96 3.67
C GLU A 91 13.15 0.58 3.14
N VAL A 92 12.49 -0.43 3.73
CA VAL A 92 11.15 -0.87 3.38
C VAL A 92 10.19 -0.52 4.50
N GLN A 93 9.29 0.41 4.23
CA GLN A 93 8.34 0.95 5.20
C GLN A 93 6.90 0.70 4.78
N ALA A 94 5.96 0.84 5.73
CA ALA A 94 4.54 0.69 5.46
C ALA A 94 3.72 1.83 6.08
N VAL A 95 2.63 2.16 5.38
CA VAL A 95 1.50 2.93 5.90
C VAL A 95 0.27 2.04 5.76
N PHE A 96 -0.36 1.70 6.88
CA PHE A 96 -1.51 0.79 6.91
C PHE A 96 -2.84 1.55 6.90
N GLN A 97 -3.90 0.81 6.58
CA GLN A 97 -5.27 1.28 6.48
C GLN A 97 -5.78 1.91 7.78
N ASP A 98 -5.57 1.23 8.91
CA ASP A 98 -6.05 1.70 10.22
C ASP A 98 -5.02 2.63 10.88
N PRO A 99 -5.28 3.96 10.88
CA PRO A 99 -4.40 4.91 11.52
C PRO A 99 -4.42 4.81 13.06
N PHE A 100 -5.41 4.13 13.64
CA PHE A 100 -5.54 4.00 15.09
C PHE A 100 -4.67 2.87 15.63
N ALA A 101 -4.55 1.76 14.90
CA ALA A 101 -3.82 0.58 15.34
C ALA A 101 -2.31 0.82 15.58
N VAL A 102 -1.76 1.87 14.98
CA VAL A 102 -0.33 2.19 15.09
C VAL A 102 0.01 2.96 16.38
N PHE A 103 -1.00 3.64 16.97
CA PHE A 103 -0.80 4.47 18.15
C PHE A 103 -1.12 3.70 19.43
N ASN A 104 -0.22 3.79 20.39
CA ASN A 104 -0.55 3.41 21.78
C ASN A 104 -1.24 4.60 22.46
N PRO A 105 -2.48 4.45 22.94
CA PRO A 105 -3.25 5.55 23.52
C PRO A 105 -2.66 6.16 24.80
N PHE A 106 -1.74 5.45 25.45
CA PHE A 106 -1.07 5.92 26.68
C PHE A 106 0.12 6.82 26.43
N TYR A 107 0.57 6.97 25.18
CA TYR A 107 1.69 7.83 24.82
C TYR A 107 1.22 8.97 23.91
N THR A 108 1.94 10.10 24.00
CA THR A 108 1.79 11.18 23.01
C THR A 108 2.25 10.71 21.62
N VAL A 109 1.80 11.38 20.57
CA VAL A 109 2.16 11.04 19.19
C VAL A 109 3.66 11.14 18.91
N ASP A 110 4.38 11.95 19.68
CA ASP A 110 5.84 12.04 19.63
C ASP A 110 6.52 10.68 19.78
N HIS A 111 5.91 9.77 20.56
CA HIS A 111 6.46 8.44 20.77
C HIS A 111 6.61 7.67 19.47
N LEU A 112 5.59 7.76 18.57
CA LEU A 112 5.62 7.10 17.26
C LEU A 112 6.77 7.59 16.38
N LEU A 113 7.15 8.86 16.48
CA LEU A 113 8.25 9.47 15.74
C LEU A 113 9.60 9.25 16.42
N THR A 114 9.61 9.27 17.75
CA THR A 114 10.84 9.13 18.56
C THR A 114 11.42 7.72 18.51
N VAL A 115 10.56 6.68 18.49
CA VAL A 115 10.99 5.28 18.46
C VAL A 115 11.90 4.98 17.27
N PRO A 116 11.51 5.25 16.01
CA PRO A 116 12.40 5.00 14.86
C PRO A 116 13.66 5.87 14.90
N ILE A 117 13.58 7.12 15.36
CA ILE A 117 14.77 7.98 15.50
C ILE A 117 15.80 7.34 16.43
N LYS A 118 15.38 6.82 17.59
CA LYS A 118 16.26 6.15 18.56
C LYS A 118 16.77 4.81 18.02
N GLN A 119 15.88 3.97 17.50
CA GLN A 119 16.21 2.62 17.07
C GLN A 119 17.21 2.60 15.90
N PHE A 120 17.05 3.52 14.95
CA PHE A 120 17.93 3.63 13.78
C PHE A 120 19.03 4.68 13.96
N LYS A 121 19.18 5.26 15.16
CA LYS A 121 20.19 6.26 15.50
C LYS A 121 20.22 7.43 14.49
N LEU A 122 19.05 7.94 14.14
CA LEU A 122 18.93 8.97 13.11
C LEU A 122 19.36 10.35 13.57
N ALA A 123 19.38 10.61 14.88
CA ALA A 123 19.72 11.91 15.47
C ALA A 123 20.90 11.81 16.42
N LYS A 124 21.71 12.89 16.45
CA LYS A 124 22.89 13.03 17.32
C LYS A 124 22.57 13.67 18.67
N SER A 125 21.45 14.39 18.77
CA SER A 125 21.00 15.09 19.99
C SER A 125 19.48 15.16 20.04
N GLY A 126 18.92 15.55 21.19
CA GLY A 126 17.49 15.79 21.32
C GLY A 126 16.99 16.92 20.39
N LYS A 127 17.79 17.98 20.21
CA LYS A 127 17.47 19.06 19.27
C LYS A 127 17.45 18.57 17.82
N ASP A 128 18.41 17.74 17.40
CA ASP A 128 18.46 17.13 16.08
C ASP A 128 17.26 16.19 15.85
N ALA A 129 16.88 15.40 16.88
CA ALA A 129 15.69 14.56 16.82
C ALA A 129 14.41 15.39 16.62
N ARG A 130 14.29 16.51 17.35
CA ARG A 130 13.15 17.43 17.20
C ARG A 130 13.09 18.02 15.79
N ASN A 131 14.19 18.53 15.26
CA ASN A 131 14.25 19.09 13.91
C ASN A 131 13.80 18.06 12.86
N LYS A 132 14.24 16.80 12.98
CA LYS A 132 13.82 15.74 12.05
C LYS A 132 12.32 15.42 12.16
N MET A 133 11.75 15.45 13.35
CA MET A 133 10.28 15.30 13.51
C MET A 133 9.54 16.46 12.88
N ASP A 134 10.01 17.70 13.10
CA ASP A 134 9.39 18.91 12.54
C ASP A 134 9.46 18.90 11.00
N GLU A 135 10.61 18.54 10.41
CA GLU A 135 10.77 18.37 8.96
C GLU A 135 9.80 17.32 8.40
N ALA A 136 9.72 16.15 9.04
CA ALA A 136 8.86 15.07 8.55
C ALA A 136 7.36 15.41 8.66
N LEU A 137 6.95 16.10 9.72
CA LEU A 137 5.56 16.56 9.89
C LEU A 137 5.20 17.65 8.88
N THR A 138 6.11 18.60 8.65
CA THR A 138 5.93 19.66 7.64
C THR A 138 5.81 19.08 6.23
N ALA A 139 6.60 18.06 5.89
CA ALA A 139 6.56 17.40 4.60
C ALA A 139 5.20 16.75 4.27
N VAL A 140 4.41 16.42 5.30
CA VAL A 140 3.05 15.88 5.15
C VAL A 140 1.96 16.95 5.41
N GLY A 141 2.32 18.23 5.43
CA GLY A 141 1.40 19.35 5.62
C GLY A 141 0.82 19.44 7.02
N LEU A 142 1.56 19.00 8.04
CA LEU A 142 1.21 19.18 9.45
C LEU A 142 2.13 20.22 10.09
N ARG A 143 1.54 21.10 10.91
CA ARG A 143 2.33 22.00 11.77
C ARG A 143 2.73 21.23 13.03
N PRO A 144 4.04 21.12 13.34
CA PRO A 144 4.52 20.36 14.50
C PRO A 144 3.87 20.78 15.82
N GLU A 145 3.66 22.08 16.03
CA GLU A 145 3.04 22.65 17.22
C GLU A 145 1.57 22.24 17.42
N ASP A 146 0.88 21.85 16.35
CA ASP A 146 -0.52 21.42 16.42
C ASP A 146 -0.67 19.97 16.81
N VAL A 147 0.38 19.15 16.68
CA VAL A 147 0.31 17.69 16.83
C VAL A 147 1.23 17.12 17.89
N LEU A 148 2.46 17.66 18.03
CA LEU A 148 3.40 17.16 19.03
C LEU A 148 2.93 17.49 20.46
N GLY A 149 3.18 16.59 21.38
CA GLY A 149 2.70 16.66 22.76
C GLY A 149 1.24 16.24 22.96
N ARG A 150 0.49 16.00 21.86
CA ARG A 150 -0.91 15.54 21.95
C ARG A 150 -1.00 14.02 22.04
N PHE A 151 -2.07 13.55 22.63
CA PHE A 151 -2.44 12.14 22.61
C PHE A 151 -3.21 11.79 21.33
N PRO A 152 -3.21 10.53 20.89
CA PRO A 152 -3.89 10.12 19.66
C PRO A 152 -5.38 10.52 19.63
N HIS A 153 -6.09 10.41 20.71
CA HIS A 153 -7.52 10.76 20.80
C HIS A 153 -7.83 12.25 20.60
N GLN A 154 -6.82 13.12 20.73
CA GLN A 154 -6.92 14.58 20.51
C GLN A 154 -6.73 14.98 19.05
N LEU A 155 -6.48 14.02 18.15
CA LEU A 155 -6.18 14.25 16.73
C LEU A 155 -7.26 13.64 15.84
N SER A 156 -7.51 14.28 14.70
CA SER A 156 -8.39 13.73 13.66
C SER A 156 -7.78 12.49 13.01
N GLY A 157 -8.61 11.66 12.36
CA GLY A 157 -8.15 10.49 11.61
C GLY A 157 -7.11 10.87 10.54
N GLY A 158 -7.36 11.95 9.80
CA GLY A 158 -6.44 12.45 8.78
C GLY A 158 -5.12 12.99 9.35
N GLN A 159 -5.12 13.61 10.53
CA GLN A 159 -3.87 13.99 11.20
C GLN A 159 -3.06 12.76 11.60
N ARG A 160 -3.71 11.75 12.20
CA ARG A 160 -3.05 10.48 12.56
C ARG A 160 -2.47 9.77 11.34
N GLN A 161 -3.21 9.72 10.24
CA GLN A 161 -2.71 9.08 9.01
C GLN A 161 -1.50 9.83 8.43
N ARG A 162 -1.52 11.15 8.41
CA ARG A 162 -0.36 11.95 7.97
C ARG A 162 0.85 11.79 8.91
N ILE A 163 0.64 11.63 10.22
CA ILE A 163 1.74 11.30 11.15
C ILE A 163 2.33 9.92 10.84
N ASN A 164 1.52 8.93 10.44
CA ASN A 164 2.03 7.63 9.99
C ASN A 164 2.89 7.74 8.72
N VAL A 165 2.49 8.60 7.78
CA VAL A 165 3.31 8.90 6.59
C VAL A 165 4.60 9.61 7.03
N ALA A 166 4.53 10.62 7.90
CA ALA A 166 5.71 11.33 8.45
C ALA A 166 6.69 10.36 9.15
N ARG A 167 6.17 9.39 9.92
CA ARG A 167 6.99 8.34 10.53
C ARG A 167 7.77 7.53 9.49
N ALA A 168 7.13 7.16 8.39
CA ALA A 168 7.79 6.43 7.32
C ALA A 168 8.89 7.29 6.66
N LEU A 169 8.62 8.58 6.45
CA LEU A 169 9.55 9.56 5.88
C LEU A 169 10.84 9.73 6.69
N LEU A 170 10.75 9.73 8.01
CA LEU A 170 11.91 9.83 8.91
C LEU A 170 13.02 8.84 8.55
N LEU A 171 12.67 7.68 8.04
CA LEU A 171 13.61 6.61 7.70
C LEU A 171 14.21 6.75 6.31
N LYS A 172 13.70 7.68 5.48
CA LYS A 172 14.09 7.86 4.08
C LYS A 172 14.02 6.53 3.33
N PRO A 173 12.84 5.92 3.24
CA PRO A 173 12.67 4.59 2.67
C PRO A 173 13.01 4.58 1.18
N LYS A 174 13.36 3.41 0.66
CA LYS A 174 13.49 3.14 -0.78
C LYS A 174 12.22 2.53 -1.35
N LEU A 175 11.47 1.80 -0.51
CA LEU A 175 10.20 1.18 -0.85
C LEU A 175 9.18 1.51 0.24
N LEU A 176 8.02 2.01 -0.16
CA LEU A 176 6.88 2.24 0.71
C LEU A 176 5.70 1.37 0.27
N ILE A 177 5.13 0.62 1.19
CA ILE A 177 3.88 -0.11 1.01
C ILE A 177 2.78 0.72 1.65
N ALA A 178 1.87 1.24 0.83
CA ALA A 178 0.71 2.01 1.29
C ALA A 178 -0.54 1.15 1.13
N ASP A 179 -0.94 0.45 2.21
CA ASP A 179 -2.09 -0.46 2.21
C ASP A 179 -3.35 0.31 2.62
N GLU A 180 -4.19 0.62 1.64
CA GLU A 180 -5.43 1.41 1.75
C GLU A 180 -5.28 2.71 2.58
N PRO A 181 -4.28 3.54 2.30
CA PRO A 181 -3.88 4.63 3.19
C PRO A 181 -4.93 5.75 3.33
N VAL A 182 -5.98 5.77 2.49
CA VAL A 182 -7.03 6.80 2.48
C VAL A 182 -8.43 6.26 2.74
N SER A 183 -8.60 4.96 2.97
CA SER A 183 -9.93 4.32 3.10
C SER A 183 -10.72 4.80 4.33
N MET A 184 -10.02 5.11 5.44
CA MET A 184 -10.63 5.57 6.69
C MET A 184 -10.52 7.10 6.90
N VAL A 185 -10.33 7.85 5.81
CA VAL A 185 -10.14 9.29 5.86
C VAL A 185 -11.22 9.99 5.06
N ASP A 186 -11.68 11.13 5.57
CA ASP A 186 -12.69 11.96 4.91
C ASP A 186 -12.25 12.35 3.51
N ALA A 187 -13.21 12.45 2.58
CA ALA A 187 -12.95 12.72 1.15
C ALA A 187 -12.10 13.97 0.93
N SER A 188 -12.33 15.04 1.70
CA SER A 188 -11.57 16.29 1.62
C SER A 188 -10.09 16.15 2.01
N LEU A 189 -9.76 15.16 2.85
CA LEU A 189 -8.39 14.90 3.31
C LEU A 189 -7.67 13.85 2.48
N ARG A 190 -8.39 13.03 1.69
CA ARG A 190 -7.79 12.00 0.83
C ARG A 190 -6.80 12.59 -0.16
N ALA A 191 -7.18 13.69 -0.83
CA ALA A 191 -6.33 14.38 -1.79
C ALA A 191 -4.97 14.77 -1.18
N ASN A 192 -4.96 15.28 0.07
CA ASN A 192 -3.73 15.68 0.75
C ASN A 192 -2.79 14.51 1.05
N ILE A 193 -3.35 13.35 1.39
CA ILE A 193 -2.55 12.13 1.65
C ILE A 193 -1.98 11.59 0.34
N LEU A 194 -2.79 11.53 -0.72
CA LEU A 194 -2.34 11.09 -2.04
C LEU A 194 -1.24 12.02 -2.59
N GLU A 195 -1.40 13.33 -2.43
CA GLU A 195 -0.38 14.30 -2.82
C GLU A 195 0.91 14.12 -2.00
N SER A 196 0.81 13.84 -0.70
CA SER A 196 1.98 13.54 0.12
C SER A 196 2.74 12.29 -0.37
N LEU A 197 2.02 11.24 -0.82
CA LEU A 197 2.63 10.05 -1.41
C LEU A 197 3.29 10.35 -2.76
N LYS A 198 2.65 11.15 -3.62
CA LYS A 198 3.23 11.60 -4.89
C LYS A 198 4.49 12.42 -4.68
N ASN A 199 4.47 13.34 -3.72
CA ASN A 199 5.64 14.15 -3.37
C ASN A 199 6.79 13.29 -2.83
N LEU A 200 6.49 12.25 -2.05
CA LEU A 200 7.47 11.24 -1.61
C LEU A 200 8.16 10.58 -2.80
N HIS A 201 7.39 10.14 -3.76
CA HIS A 201 7.91 9.54 -4.97
C HIS A 201 8.75 10.54 -5.77
N ARG A 202 8.16 11.70 -6.12
CA ARG A 202 8.77 12.71 -6.97
C ARG A 202 10.03 13.34 -6.37
N ASP A 203 9.95 13.76 -5.09
CA ASP A 203 10.99 14.59 -4.49
C ASP A 203 12.08 13.76 -3.80
N HIS A 204 11.78 12.49 -3.46
CA HIS A 204 12.71 11.60 -2.75
C HIS A 204 13.02 10.30 -3.49
N GLY A 205 12.46 10.07 -4.66
CA GLY A 205 12.72 8.87 -5.47
C GLY A 205 12.31 7.58 -4.75
N VAL A 206 11.20 7.61 -3.99
CA VAL A 206 10.68 6.44 -3.29
C VAL A 206 9.80 5.62 -4.23
N THR A 207 10.10 4.34 -4.39
CA THR A 207 9.19 3.40 -5.06
C THR A 207 8.02 3.11 -4.13
N ILE A 208 6.78 3.13 -4.66
CA ILE A 208 5.57 2.92 -3.85
C ILE A 208 4.76 1.75 -4.41
N ILE A 209 4.42 0.79 -3.54
CA ILE A 209 3.36 -0.19 -3.81
C ILE A 209 2.10 0.35 -3.12
N TYR A 210 1.19 0.91 -3.93
CA TYR A 210 -0.08 1.46 -3.48
C TYR A 210 -1.17 0.40 -3.59
N ILE A 211 -1.70 -0.04 -2.47
CA ILE A 211 -2.75 -1.06 -2.40
C ILE A 211 -4.09 -0.38 -2.17
N THR A 212 -5.07 -0.67 -3.03
CA THR A 212 -6.41 -0.08 -2.91
C THR A 212 -7.47 -0.96 -3.57
N HIS A 213 -8.72 -0.77 -3.19
CA HIS A 213 -9.89 -1.23 -3.92
C HIS A 213 -10.55 -0.11 -4.74
N ASP A 214 -10.10 1.15 -4.56
CA ASP A 214 -10.61 2.34 -5.23
C ASP A 214 -9.73 2.71 -6.44
N LEU A 215 -10.21 2.35 -7.63
CA LEU A 215 -9.50 2.62 -8.88
C LEU A 215 -9.41 4.12 -9.20
N THR A 216 -10.30 4.96 -8.63
CA THR A 216 -10.21 6.42 -8.80
C THR A 216 -8.92 6.95 -8.19
N THR A 217 -8.61 6.53 -6.97
CA THR A 217 -7.36 6.92 -6.31
C THR A 217 -6.14 6.33 -6.99
N ALA A 218 -6.24 5.09 -7.50
CA ALA A 218 -5.18 4.45 -8.28
C ALA A 218 -4.83 5.28 -9.54
N TYR A 219 -5.84 5.68 -10.30
CA TYR A 219 -5.67 6.48 -11.51
C TYR A 219 -4.95 7.81 -11.26
N HIS A 220 -5.18 8.41 -10.09
CA HIS A 220 -4.57 9.70 -9.74
C HIS A 220 -3.12 9.62 -9.28
N VAL A 221 -2.66 8.47 -8.79
CA VAL A 221 -1.32 8.39 -8.17
C VAL A 221 -0.35 7.44 -8.85
N ALA A 222 -0.83 6.42 -9.56
CA ALA A 222 0.00 5.34 -10.05
C ALA A 222 0.45 5.51 -11.49
N ASP A 223 1.64 4.97 -11.79
CA ASP A 223 2.16 4.81 -13.15
C ASP A 223 1.64 3.49 -13.75
N THR A 224 1.66 2.43 -12.96
CA THR A 224 1.24 1.09 -13.39
C THR A 224 0.27 0.46 -12.41
N ILE A 225 -0.52 -0.49 -12.90
CA ILE A 225 -1.51 -1.22 -12.11
C ILE A 225 -1.39 -2.72 -12.31
N THR A 226 -1.60 -3.48 -11.23
CA THR A 226 -1.78 -4.93 -11.21
C THR A 226 -3.10 -5.23 -10.54
N VAL A 227 -4.02 -5.87 -11.25
CA VAL A 227 -5.34 -6.25 -10.74
C VAL A 227 -5.30 -7.68 -10.22
N LEU A 228 -5.64 -7.85 -8.95
CA LEU A 228 -5.72 -9.14 -8.27
C LEU A 228 -7.17 -9.59 -8.09
N TYR A 229 -7.44 -10.83 -8.47
CA TYR A 229 -8.72 -11.49 -8.22
C TYR A 229 -8.48 -12.90 -7.68
N ARG A 230 -8.97 -13.20 -6.47
CA ARG A 230 -8.86 -14.50 -5.79
C ARG A 230 -7.43 -15.07 -5.74
N GLY A 231 -6.44 -14.20 -5.59
CA GLY A 231 -5.03 -14.56 -5.51
C GLY A 231 -4.28 -14.61 -6.84
N ASP A 232 -4.98 -14.55 -7.96
CA ASP A 232 -4.38 -14.50 -9.30
C ASP A 232 -4.23 -13.07 -9.80
N VAL A 233 -3.17 -12.79 -10.58
CA VAL A 233 -3.04 -11.57 -11.36
C VAL A 233 -3.87 -11.74 -12.64
N VAL A 234 -4.94 -10.96 -12.77
CA VAL A 234 -5.84 -11.05 -13.92
C VAL A 234 -5.56 -10.02 -15.00
N GLU A 235 -4.99 -8.87 -14.61
CA GLU A 235 -4.59 -7.84 -15.56
C GLU A 235 -3.45 -6.99 -14.98
N LYS A 236 -2.53 -6.52 -15.83
CA LYS A 236 -1.46 -5.60 -15.45
C LYS A 236 -1.06 -4.72 -16.63
N GLY A 237 -0.62 -3.50 -16.36
CA GLY A 237 -0.16 -2.59 -17.39
C GLY A 237 -0.06 -1.15 -16.88
N ASP A 238 0.06 -0.24 -17.82
CA ASP A 238 -0.07 1.19 -17.58
C ASP A 238 -1.46 1.50 -17.01
N VAL A 239 -1.52 2.35 -15.99
CA VAL A 239 -2.77 2.60 -15.24
C VAL A 239 -3.87 3.20 -16.14
N GLU A 240 -3.50 4.13 -17.02
CA GLU A 240 -4.46 4.77 -17.92
C GLU A 240 -5.01 3.77 -18.93
N THR A 241 -4.15 2.94 -19.51
CA THR A 241 -4.52 1.92 -20.48
C THR A 241 -5.45 0.88 -19.87
N VAL A 242 -5.14 0.34 -18.69
CA VAL A 242 -5.96 -0.68 -18.03
C VAL A 242 -7.31 -0.13 -17.59
N ILE A 243 -7.38 1.12 -17.10
CA ILE A 243 -8.64 1.71 -16.66
C ILE A 243 -9.52 2.11 -17.84
N ARG A 244 -8.95 2.67 -18.91
CA ARG A 244 -9.75 3.10 -20.09
C ARG A 244 -10.16 1.96 -21.01
N ASN A 245 -9.34 0.91 -21.09
CA ASN A 245 -9.57 -0.23 -21.97
C ASN A 245 -9.32 -1.57 -21.29
N PRO A 246 -10.07 -1.90 -20.21
CA PRO A 246 -9.90 -3.12 -19.45
C PRO A 246 -10.18 -4.37 -20.31
N GLN A 247 -9.24 -5.32 -20.32
CA GLN A 247 -9.35 -6.53 -21.13
C GLN A 247 -10.01 -7.68 -20.35
N HIS A 248 -9.75 -7.78 -19.05
CA HIS A 248 -10.33 -8.84 -18.24
C HIS A 248 -11.73 -8.47 -17.73
N ALA A 249 -12.67 -9.42 -17.74
CA ALA A 249 -14.07 -9.19 -17.32
C ALA A 249 -14.18 -8.65 -15.88
N TYR A 250 -13.34 -9.12 -14.98
CA TYR A 250 -13.30 -8.61 -13.61
C TYR A 250 -12.80 -7.15 -13.52
N THR A 251 -11.80 -6.77 -14.32
CA THR A 251 -11.33 -5.38 -14.37
C THR A 251 -12.42 -4.47 -14.92
N ARG A 252 -13.15 -4.89 -15.94
CA ARG A 252 -14.34 -4.16 -16.46
C ARG A 252 -15.36 -3.94 -15.35
N LEU A 253 -15.69 -5.00 -14.60
CA LEU A 253 -16.62 -4.90 -13.47
C LEU A 253 -16.16 -3.89 -12.42
N LEU A 254 -14.85 -3.88 -12.08
CA LEU A 254 -14.29 -2.91 -11.14
C LEU A 254 -14.38 -1.47 -11.67
N VAL A 255 -14.04 -1.26 -12.95
CA VAL A 255 -14.11 0.05 -13.60
C VAL A 255 -15.55 0.54 -13.69
N ASP A 256 -16.51 -0.33 -14.07
CA ASP A 256 -17.92 0.01 -14.16
C ASP A 256 -18.55 0.32 -12.79
N SER A 257 -17.92 -0.10 -11.70
CA SER A 257 -18.37 0.23 -10.34
C SER A 257 -17.94 1.63 -9.88
N ILE A 258 -17.04 2.30 -10.63
CA ILE A 258 -16.60 3.66 -10.29
C ILE A 258 -17.75 4.64 -10.57
N PRO A 259 -18.19 5.45 -9.59
CA PRO A 259 -19.16 6.50 -9.85
C PRO A 259 -18.47 7.65 -10.62
N TRP A 260 -18.51 7.61 -11.94
CA TRP A 260 -18.06 8.75 -12.76
C TRP A 260 -19.00 9.93 -12.56
N PRO A 261 -18.53 11.14 -12.28
CA PRO A 261 -19.37 12.32 -12.20
C PRO A 261 -19.80 12.75 -13.61
N ASN A 262 -20.74 12.03 -14.21
CA ASN A 262 -21.38 12.45 -15.43
C ASN A 262 -22.75 13.04 -15.07
N LEU A 263 -22.85 14.36 -15.07
CA LEU A 263 -24.05 15.12 -14.72
C LEU A 263 -25.23 14.85 -15.68
N ASP A 264 -24.95 14.29 -16.87
CA ASP A 264 -25.97 13.99 -17.90
C ASP A 264 -26.53 12.57 -17.79
N GLN A 265 -25.97 11.70 -16.94
CA GLN A 265 -26.48 10.34 -16.71
C GLN A 265 -27.44 10.32 -15.52
N LYS A 266 -28.71 9.99 -15.78
CA LYS A 266 -29.70 9.75 -14.72
C LYS A 266 -29.28 8.57 -13.84
N TRP A 267 -29.40 8.71 -12.52
CA TRP A 267 -29.25 7.64 -11.55
C TRP A 267 -30.05 6.40 -12.00
N GLY A 268 -29.37 5.29 -12.23
CA GLY A 268 -29.96 4.02 -12.70
C GLY A 268 -29.41 3.50 -14.01
N GLN A 269 -28.76 4.31 -14.87
CA GLN A 269 -28.17 3.82 -16.11
C GLN A 269 -26.85 3.06 -15.89
N HIS A 270 -26.12 3.35 -14.80
CA HIS A 270 -24.99 2.51 -14.34
C HIS A 270 -25.40 1.07 -13.99
N SER A 271 -26.66 0.86 -13.58
CA SER A 271 -27.14 -0.48 -13.20
C SER A 271 -27.28 -1.44 -14.38
N VAL A 272 -27.41 -0.95 -15.61
CA VAL A 272 -27.56 -1.81 -16.80
C VAL A 272 -26.18 -2.31 -17.24
N ARG A 273 -25.18 -1.43 -17.37
CA ARG A 273 -23.80 -1.81 -17.70
C ARG A 273 -23.18 -2.73 -16.64
N SER A 274 -23.37 -2.40 -15.36
CA SER A 274 -22.87 -3.26 -14.28
C SER A 274 -23.57 -4.63 -14.22
N LYS A 275 -24.84 -4.74 -14.63
CA LYS A 275 -25.55 -6.02 -14.73
C LYS A 275 -25.05 -6.86 -15.90
N GLU A 276 -24.76 -6.25 -17.05
CA GLU A 276 -24.18 -6.92 -18.20
C GLU A 276 -22.75 -7.43 -17.88
N SER A 277 -21.89 -6.57 -17.31
CA SER A 277 -20.56 -6.97 -16.85
C SER A 277 -20.59 -8.04 -15.77
N GLN A 278 -21.56 -8.00 -14.84
CA GLN A 278 -21.77 -9.04 -13.84
C GLN A 278 -22.25 -10.36 -14.45
N ALA A 279 -23.13 -10.32 -15.45
CA ALA A 279 -23.63 -11.51 -16.16
C ALA A 279 -22.50 -12.15 -16.97
N GLU A 280 -21.72 -11.37 -17.70
CA GLU A 280 -20.59 -11.81 -18.49
C GLU A 280 -19.48 -12.41 -17.57
N PHE A 281 -19.22 -11.76 -16.42
CA PHE A 281 -18.29 -12.27 -15.42
C PHE A 281 -18.75 -13.60 -14.82
N LYS A 282 -20.05 -13.73 -14.47
CA LYS A 282 -20.62 -14.99 -13.94
C LYS A 282 -20.60 -16.11 -14.96
N ALA A 283 -20.83 -15.80 -16.24
CA ALA A 283 -20.78 -16.80 -17.31
C ALA A 283 -19.37 -17.33 -17.59
N ASN A 284 -18.35 -16.50 -17.37
CA ASN A 284 -16.94 -16.83 -17.63
C ASN A 284 -16.13 -17.18 -16.36
N ALA A 285 -16.77 -17.16 -15.17
CA ALA A 285 -16.11 -17.50 -13.93
C ALA A 285 -15.77 -18.99 -13.90
N PRO A 286 -14.53 -19.38 -13.62
CA PRO A 286 -14.20 -20.80 -13.41
C PRO A 286 -15.05 -21.33 -12.24
N THR A 287 -15.69 -22.48 -12.48
CA THR A 287 -16.44 -23.21 -11.45
C THR A 287 -15.54 -23.50 -10.22
N PRO A 288 -16.08 -23.46 -9.01
CA PRO A 288 -15.33 -23.58 -7.75
C PRO A 288 -14.58 -24.90 -7.59
#